data_7800481ecc92579a1e80127b9d650e4d
#
_entry.id   7800481ecc92579a1e80127b9d650e4d
#
_cell.length_a   1.000
_cell.length_b   1.000
_cell.length_c   1.000
_cell.angle_alpha   90.00
_cell.angle_beta   90.00
_cell.angle_gamma   90.00
#
_symmetry.space_group_name_H-M   'P 1'
#
loop_
_entity.id
_entity.type
_entity.pdbx_description
1 polymer ?
#
loop_
_entity_poly.entity_id
_entity_poly.type
_entity_poly.pdbx_seq_one_letter_code
_entity_poly.pdbx_strand_id
1 'polypeptide(L)'
;KIGYNKSKEPVPMPTISMFYGIIIRMFNNGEHNPPHFHASYQDYNAVFNMEGELIEGDMPRKQCKLISAWAEIHMDELLANWELAMNEQPPYKIEPLR
;
A
#
# COMPACT_ATOMS: atom_id res chain seq x y z
N LYS A 1 -21.93 17.55 11.66
CA LYS A 1 -21.38 17.61 11.41
C LYS A 1 -20.98 17.74 10.97
N ILE A 2 -21.15 17.70 11.08
CA ILE A 2 -20.70 17.90 10.55
C ILE A 2 -19.98 18.25 10.13
N GLY A 3 -20.61 18.70 10.10
CA GLY A 3 -19.71 19.37 9.23
C GLY A 3 -18.35 19.05 9.47
N TYR A 4 -18.31 18.22 9.98
CA TYR A 4 -17.06 17.79 10.37
C TYR A 4 -16.03 17.91 9.28
N ASN A 5 -14.86 18.24 9.65
CA ASN A 5 -13.77 18.47 8.74
C ASN A 5 -12.94 17.24 8.48
N LYS A 6 -13.56 16.13 8.36
CA LYS A 6 -12.83 14.92 8.13
C LYS A 6 -11.97 15.00 6.89
N SER A 7 -12.47 15.68 5.88
CA SER A 7 -11.73 15.85 4.64
C SER A 7 -10.45 16.63 4.80
N LYS A 8 -10.31 17.36 5.91
CA LYS A 8 -9.11 18.14 6.16
C LYS A 8 -8.06 17.39 6.96
N GLU A 9 -8.42 16.25 7.45
CA GLU A 9 -7.48 15.45 8.22
C GLU A 9 -6.74 14.50 7.28
N PRO A 10 -5.46 14.26 7.53
CA PRO A 10 -4.74 13.30 6.69
C PRO A 10 -5.35 11.91 6.82
N VAL A 11 -5.51 11.26 5.68
CA VAL A 11 -5.97 9.89 5.68
C VAL A 11 -4.85 9.02 6.23
N PRO A 12 -5.13 8.19 7.22
CA PRO A 12 -4.08 7.32 7.77
C PRO A 12 -3.54 6.40 6.69
N MET A 13 -2.22 6.35 6.56
CA MET A 13 -1.54 5.47 5.63
C MET A 13 -0.52 4.66 6.41
N PRO A 14 -0.96 3.62 7.13
CA PRO A 14 -0.03 2.84 7.93
C PRO A 14 1.02 2.16 7.06
N THR A 15 2.26 2.19 7.55
CA THR A 15 3.34 1.44 6.92
C THR A 15 3.14 -0.03 7.27
N ILE A 16 3.12 -0.88 6.25
CA ILE A 16 2.96 -2.31 6.47
C ILE A 16 4.24 -3.09 6.23
N SER A 17 5.20 -2.51 5.50
CA SER A 17 6.50 -3.16 5.35
C SER A 17 7.54 -2.14 4.88
N MET A 18 8.81 -2.44 5.11
CA MET A 18 9.92 -1.61 4.65
C MET A 18 11.07 -2.53 4.29
N PHE A 19 11.61 -2.35 3.09
CA PHE A 19 12.77 -3.14 2.65
C PHE A 19 13.52 -2.41 1.54
N TYR A 20 14.83 -2.45 1.62
CA TYR A 20 15.73 -1.86 0.61
C TYR A 20 15.39 -0.40 0.29
N GLY A 21 15.03 0.36 1.32
CA GLY A 21 14.67 1.78 1.13
C GLY A 21 13.28 2.02 0.61
N ILE A 22 12.53 0.97 0.36
CA ILE A 22 11.14 1.06 -0.11
C ILE A 22 10.21 1.00 1.10
N ILE A 23 9.22 1.89 1.12
CA ILE A 23 8.20 1.89 2.19
C ILE A 23 6.87 1.52 1.57
N ILE A 24 6.24 0.48 2.10
CA ILE A 24 4.93 0.02 1.63
C ILE A 24 3.87 0.47 2.62
N ARG A 25 2.83 1.10 2.09
CA ARG A 25 1.70 1.57 2.88
C ARG A 25 0.40 1.11 2.26
N MET A 26 -0.60 0.95 3.09
CA MET A 26 -1.91 0.56 2.61
C MET A 26 -2.98 1.33 3.38
N PHE A 27 -3.96 1.83 2.66
CA PHE A 27 -5.12 2.46 3.28
C PHE A 27 -6.28 2.37 2.31
N ASN A 28 -7.47 2.55 2.84
CA ASN A 28 -8.67 2.61 2.04
C ASN A 28 -9.43 3.86 2.46
N ASN A 29 -9.73 4.71 1.50
CA ASN A 29 -10.43 5.97 1.78
C ASN A 29 -11.93 5.84 1.53
N GLY A 30 -12.46 4.62 1.55
CA GLY A 30 -13.88 4.39 1.38
C GLY A 30 -14.30 4.14 -0.04
N GLU A 31 -13.36 4.09 -0.97
CA GLU A 31 -13.67 3.83 -2.36
C GLU A 31 -13.62 2.34 -2.66
N HIS A 32 -14.43 1.93 -3.61
CA HIS A 32 -14.44 0.53 -4.06
C HIS A 32 -13.49 0.35 -5.23
N ASN A 33 -12.26 0.72 -5.03
CA ASN A 33 -11.23 0.53 -6.03
C ASN A 33 -10.73 -0.89 -6.00
N PRO A 34 -10.14 -1.38 -7.08
CA PRO A 34 -9.47 -2.66 -7.01
C PRO A 34 -8.42 -2.66 -5.89
N PRO A 35 -8.20 -3.79 -5.24
CA PRO A 35 -7.20 -3.85 -4.18
C PRO A 35 -5.84 -3.34 -4.65
N HIS A 36 -5.21 -2.51 -3.83
CA HIS A 36 -3.92 -1.92 -4.18
C HIS A 36 -3.15 -1.52 -2.94
N PHE A 37 -1.87 -1.25 -3.11
CA PHE A 37 -1.05 -0.69 -2.05
C PHE A 37 -0.16 0.41 -2.64
N HIS A 38 0.41 1.21 -1.75
CA HIS A 38 1.26 2.34 -2.11
C HIS A 38 2.71 2.03 -1.78
N ALA A 39 3.61 2.47 -2.63
CA ALA A 39 5.05 2.30 -2.39
C ALA A 39 5.75 3.61 -2.62
N SER A 40 6.71 3.93 -1.76
CA SER A 40 7.56 5.09 -1.94
C SER A 40 9.02 4.68 -1.83
N TYR A 41 9.85 5.33 -2.63
CA TYR A 41 11.28 5.12 -2.65
C TYR A 41 11.94 6.43 -3.06
N GLN A 42 12.70 7.03 -2.16
CA GLN A 42 13.25 8.37 -2.40
C GLN A 42 12.12 9.31 -2.80
N ASP A 43 12.22 9.97 -3.96
CA ASP A 43 11.18 10.88 -4.42
C ASP A 43 10.12 10.20 -5.28
N TYR A 44 10.22 8.90 -5.46
CA TYR A 44 9.28 8.15 -6.27
C TYR A 44 8.10 7.67 -5.44
N ASN A 45 6.92 7.75 -6.02
CA ASN A 45 5.69 7.26 -5.39
C ASN A 45 4.87 6.54 -6.44
N ALA A 46 4.33 5.40 -6.08
CA ALA A 46 3.57 4.60 -7.04
C ALA A 46 2.50 3.78 -6.33
N VAL A 47 1.53 3.35 -7.11
CA VAL A 47 0.46 2.46 -6.66
C VAL A 47 0.62 1.15 -7.41
N PHE A 48 0.50 0.05 -6.68
CA PHE A 48 0.64 -1.29 -7.24
C PHE A 48 -0.61 -2.11 -6.95
N ASN A 49 -0.97 -3.00 -7.86
CA ASN A 49 -2.03 -3.95 -7.58
C ASN A 49 -1.48 -5.10 -6.72
N MET A 50 -2.33 -6.01 -6.33
CA MET A 50 -1.93 -7.10 -5.43
C MET A 50 -1.02 -8.11 -6.09
N GLU A 51 -0.95 -8.11 -7.42
CA GLU A 51 0.01 -8.92 -8.16
C GLU A 51 1.38 -8.28 -8.24
N GLY A 52 1.52 -7.06 -7.72
CA GLY A 52 2.80 -6.39 -7.74
C GLY A 52 3.08 -5.62 -9.03
N GLU A 53 2.04 -5.31 -9.79
CA GLU A 53 2.20 -4.53 -11.02
C GLU A 53 1.94 -3.06 -10.74
N LEU A 54 2.77 -2.20 -11.32
CA LEU A 54 2.62 -0.76 -11.17
C LEU A 54 1.41 -0.30 -11.98
N ILE A 55 0.46 0.35 -11.32
CA ILE A 55 -0.76 0.82 -11.98
C ILE A 55 -0.85 2.33 -12.04
N GLU A 56 -0.08 3.05 -11.22
CA GLU A 56 -0.10 4.50 -11.22
C GLU A 56 1.18 5.02 -10.60
N GLY A 57 1.66 6.17 -11.07
CA GLY A 57 2.84 6.80 -10.51
C GLY A 57 4.11 6.34 -11.20
N ASP A 58 5.22 6.47 -10.47
CA ASP A 58 6.53 6.21 -11.05
C ASP A 58 7.42 5.50 -10.03
N MET A 59 8.22 4.55 -10.51
CA MET A 59 9.11 3.78 -9.64
C MET A 59 10.23 3.20 -10.50
N PRO A 60 11.50 3.28 -10.08
CA PRO A 60 12.58 2.73 -10.88
C PRO A 60 12.43 1.22 -11.09
N ARG A 61 12.95 0.75 -12.21
CA ARG A 61 12.78 -0.64 -12.60
C ARG A 61 13.24 -1.63 -11.54
N LYS A 62 14.39 -1.37 -10.93
CA LYS A 62 14.93 -2.26 -9.92
C LYS A 62 13.97 -2.39 -8.74
N GLN A 63 13.45 -1.25 -8.26
CA GLN A 63 12.54 -1.26 -7.13
C GLN A 63 11.20 -1.89 -7.51
N CYS A 64 10.75 -1.69 -8.75
CA CYS A 64 9.54 -2.38 -9.22
C CYS A 64 9.69 -3.89 -9.11
N LYS A 65 10.85 -4.41 -9.48
CA LYS A 65 11.08 -5.85 -9.40
C LYS A 65 11.08 -6.36 -7.97
N LEU A 66 11.68 -5.59 -7.06
CA LEU A 66 11.70 -5.97 -5.65
C LEU A 66 10.28 -5.97 -5.08
N ILE A 67 9.50 -4.93 -5.41
CA ILE A 67 8.13 -4.82 -4.94
C ILE A 67 7.27 -5.96 -5.50
N SER A 68 7.44 -6.26 -6.78
CA SER A 68 6.68 -7.32 -7.43
C SER A 68 6.95 -8.68 -6.79
N ALA A 69 8.23 -8.98 -6.53
CA ALA A 69 8.61 -10.23 -5.89
C ALA A 69 8.02 -10.33 -4.47
N TRP A 70 8.12 -9.24 -3.72
CA TRP A 70 7.57 -9.20 -2.37
C TRP A 70 6.05 -9.40 -2.38
N ALA A 71 5.36 -8.72 -3.29
CA ALA A 71 3.91 -8.83 -3.39
C ALA A 71 3.48 -10.25 -3.74
N GLU A 72 4.21 -10.90 -4.63
CA GLU A 72 3.88 -12.26 -5.01
C GLU A 72 4.02 -13.22 -3.83
N ILE A 73 5.08 -13.04 -3.05
CA ILE A 73 5.31 -13.88 -1.87
C ILE A 73 4.22 -13.65 -0.82
N HIS A 74 3.75 -12.42 -0.67
CA HIS A 74 2.85 -12.02 0.41
C HIS A 74 1.44 -11.67 -0.06
N MET A 75 1.02 -12.21 -1.19
CA MET A 75 -0.28 -11.84 -1.76
C MET A 75 -1.44 -12.13 -0.80
N ASP A 76 -1.42 -13.28 -0.14
CA ASP A 76 -2.50 -13.61 0.79
C ASP A 76 -2.58 -12.61 1.94
N GLU A 77 -1.42 -12.22 2.46
CA GLU A 77 -1.38 -11.25 3.54
C GLU A 77 -1.83 -9.87 3.07
N LEU A 78 -1.45 -9.49 1.85
CA LEU A 78 -1.87 -8.21 1.28
C LEU A 78 -3.38 -8.16 1.11
N LEU A 79 -3.98 -9.24 0.62
CA LEU A 79 -5.43 -9.30 0.46
C LEU A 79 -6.15 -9.26 1.80
N ALA A 80 -5.61 -9.94 2.81
CA ALA A 80 -6.18 -9.89 4.15
C ALA A 80 -6.12 -8.47 4.71
N ASN A 81 -5.00 -7.78 4.50
CA ASN A 81 -4.86 -6.39 4.93
C ASN A 81 -5.82 -5.47 4.19
N TRP A 82 -6.08 -5.74 2.92
CA TRP A 82 -7.05 -4.94 2.17
C TRP A 82 -8.45 -5.08 2.76
N GLU A 83 -8.82 -6.29 3.17
CA GLU A 83 -10.10 -6.52 3.83
C GLU A 83 -10.21 -5.73 5.12
N LEU A 84 -9.13 -5.71 5.91
CA LEU A 84 -9.11 -4.91 7.13
C LEU A 84 -9.29 -3.43 6.81
N ALA A 85 -8.56 -2.94 5.81
CA ALA A 85 -8.65 -1.54 5.42
C ALA A 85 -10.05 -1.18 4.96
N MET A 86 -10.71 -2.07 4.23
CA MET A 86 -12.08 -1.83 3.79
C MET A 86 -13.05 -1.75 4.94
N ASN A 87 -12.74 -2.37 6.05
CA ASN A 87 -13.57 -2.34 7.25
C ASN A 87 -13.05 -1.31 8.26
N GLU A 88 -12.23 -0.37 7.79
CA GLU A 88 -11.69 0.70 8.61
C GLU A 88 -10.89 0.20 9.79
N GLN A 89 -10.23 -0.92 9.62
CA GLN A 89 -9.36 -1.48 10.63
C GLN A 89 -7.90 -1.38 10.19
N PRO A 90 -6.99 -1.21 11.14
CA PRO A 90 -5.58 -1.06 10.78
C PRO A 90 -5.02 -2.36 10.21
N PRO A 91 -4.24 -2.27 9.13
CA PRO A 91 -3.60 -3.46 8.58
C PRO A 91 -2.45 -3.94 9.46
N TYR A 92 -2.12 -5.20 9.34
CA TYR A 92 -0.99 -5.78 10.05
C TYR A 92 0.30 -5.56 9.27
N LYS A 93 1.41 -5.58 9.99
CA LYS A 93 2.72 -5.53 9.35
C LYS A 93 3.00 -6.84 8.65
N ILE A 94 3.68 -6.74 7.50
CA ILE A 94 4.04 -7.90 6.69
C ILE A 94 5.57 -7.96 6.65
N GLU A 95 6.11 -9.17 6.70
CA GLU A 95 7.55 -9.37 6.68
C GLU A 95 8.17 -8.72 5.45
N PRO A 96 9.31 -8.07 5.60
CA PRO A 96 9.98 -7.46 4.45
C PRO A 96 10.60 -8.50 3.53
N LEU A 97 10.91 -8.06 2.33
CA LEU A 97 11.67 -8.89 1.40
C LEU A 97 13.09 -9.03 1.92
N ARG A 98 13.63 -10.24 1.92
CA ARG A 98 14.97 -10.50 2.43
C ARG A 98 15.91 -10.96 1.33
#